data_bf89a2e49cccff9152d332c3cd19692d
#
_entry.id   bf89a2e49cccff9152d332c3cd19692d
#
_cell.length_a   1.000
_cell.length_b   1.000
_cell.length_c   1.000
_cell.angle_alpha   90.00
_cell.angle_beta   90.00
_cell.angle_gamma   90.00
#
_symmetry.space_group_name_H-M   'P 1'
#
loop_
_entity.id
_entity.type
_entity.pdbx_description
1 polymer ?
#
loop_
_entity_poly.entity_id
_entity_poly.type
_entity_poly.pdbx_seq_one_letter_code
_entity_poly.pdbx_strand_id
1 'polypeptide(L)'
;MLTSLAFIFLIGLSMAAICQKLKLPRIIGMLITGIVLGPYVLNLLDPSILSISSELRQMALIIILLKAGLSLNLSDLKKVGRPAIMMSCVPASFEILAFFLFAPYLLEVSRIEAAVMGAVLGAVSPAVVVPRMVQFMDSRYGTQKSIPQLVMAGASCDDIFVIVLFTTFVSMAQGGQVHIMDFVNIP
;
A
#
# COMPACT_ATOMS: atom_id res chain seq x y z
N MET A 1 15.79 3.69 -22.82
CA MET A 1 15.64 4.07 -21.40
C MET A 1 15.21 5.53 -21.19
N LEU A 2 16.05 6.53 -21.51
CA LEU A 2 15.72 7.96 -21.25
C LEU A 2 14.44 8.43 -21.95
N THR A 3 14.23 8.02 -23.19
CA THR A 3 13.01 8.33 -23.95
C THR A 3 11.75 7.75 -23.28
N SER A 4 11.83 6.50 -22.80
CA SER A 4 10.73 5.86 -22.08
C SER A 4 10.42 6.55 -20.75
N LEU A 5 11.46 6.96 -20.00
CA LEU A 5 11.30 7.78 -18.80
C LEU A 5 10.66 9.12 -19.12
N ALA A 6 11.08 9.78 -20.19
CA ALA A 6 10.48 11.05 -20.64
C ALA A 6 8.98 10.87 -20.95
N PHE A 7 8.60 9.83 -21.66
CA PHE A 7 7.19 9.53 -21.93
C PHE A 7 6.39 9.26 -20.66
N ILE A 8 6.92 8.46 -19.74
CA ILE A 8 6.27 8.16 -18.46
C ILE A 8 6.03 9.46 -17.68
N PHE A 9 7.04 10.33 -17.55
CA PHE A 9 6.90 11.56 -16.78
C PHE A 9 6.02 12.59 -17.50
N LEU A 10 6.26 12.87 -18.78
CA LEU A 10 5.51 13.91 -19.49
C LEU A 10 4.04 13.53 -19.66
N ILE A 11 3.76 12.33 -20.16
CA ILE A 11 2.39 11.88 -20.39
C ILE A 11 1.70 11.55 -19.07
N GLY A 12 2.40 10.87 -18.14
CA GLY A 12 1.86 10.50 -16.85
C GLY A 12 1.47 11.71 -15.99
N LEU A 13 2.35 12.72 -15.91
CA LEU A 13 2.04 13.96 -15.17
C LEU A 13 0.94 14.77 -15.85
N SER A 14 0.92 14.81 -17.18
CA SER A 14 -0.14 15.50 -17.94
C SER A 14 -1.50 14.84 -17.68
N MET A 15 -1.58 13.51 -17.78
CA MET A 15 -2.82 12.78 -17.50
C MET A 15 -3.24 12.90 -16.03
N ALA A 16 -2.28 12.88 -15.11
CA ALA A 16 -2.56 13.12 -13.69
C ALA A 16 -3.15 14.53 -13.46
N ALA A 17 -2.64 15.55 -14.15
CA ALA A 17 -3.17 16.90 -14.08
C ALA A 17 -4.58 17.02 -14.68
N ILE A 18 -4.84 16.33 -15.80
CA ILE A 18 -6.17 16.25 -16.42
C ILE A 18 -7.17 15.59 -15.45
N CYS A 19 -6.81 14.43 -14.89
CA CYS A 19 -7.65 13.73 -13.91
C CYS A 19 -7.94 14.62 -12.69
N GLN A 20 -6.96 15.38 -12.22
CA GLN A 20 -7.17 16.31 -11.11
C GLN A 20 -8.17 17.43 -11.46
N LYS A 21 -8.12 17.98 -12.68
CA LYS A 21 -9.12 18.96 -13.15
C LYS A 21 -10.53 18.36 -13.22
N LEU A 22 -10.63 17.07 -13.54
CA LEU A 22 -11.87 16.29 -13.54
C LEU A 22 -12.31 15.83 -12.15
N LYS A 23 -11.64 16.27 -11.07
CA LYS A 23 -11.87 15.85 -9.68
C LYS A 23 -11.65 14.36 -9.43
N LEU A 24 -10.90 13.69 -10.29
CA LEU A 24 -10.47 12.30 -10.13
C LEU A 24 -9.09 12.23 -9.43
N PRO A 25 -8.80 11.16 -8.71
CA PRO A 25 -7.46 10.93 -8.15
C PRO A 25 -6.39 10.91 -9.24
N ARG A 26 -5.24 11.55 -9.00
CA ARG A 26 -4.11 11.60 -9.94
C ARG A 26 -3.61 10.22 -10.36
N ILE A 27 -3.69 9.24 -9.45
CA ILE A 27 -3.23 7.88 -9.69
C ILE A 27 -3.96 7.20 -10.85
N ILE A 28 -5.24 7.55 -11.08
CA ILE A 28 -6.02 7.02 -12.21
C ILE A 28 -5.38 7.43 -13.54
N GLY A 29 -4.99 8.70 -13.68
CA GLY A 29 -4.31 9.18 -14.88
C GLY A 29 -2.96 8.49 -15.10
N MET A 30 -2.20 8.27 -14.03
CA MET A 30 -0.91 7.56 -14.10
C MET A 30 -1.09 6.08 -14.48
N LEU A 31 -2.11 5.41 -13.95
CA LEU A 31 -2.44 4.01 -14.29
C LEU A 31 -2.84 3.87 -15.76
N ILE A 32 -3.74 4.72 -16.24
CA ILE A 32 -4.16 4.72 -17.65
C ILE A 32 -2.94 4.95 -18.56
N THR A 33 -2.07 5.90 -18.20
CA THR A 33 -0.83 6.16 -18.95
C THR A 33 0.06 4.93 -18.99
N GLY A 34 0.25 4.24 -17.85
CA GLY A 34 1.05 3.03 -17.78
C GLY A 34 0.50 1.89 -18.64
N ILE A 35 -0.82 1.71 -18.66
CA ILE A 35 -1.49 0.72 -19.51
C ILE A 35 -1.30 1.06 -20.99
N VAL A 36 -1.53 2.32 -21.38
CA VAL A 36 -1.46 2.77 -22.77
C VAL A 36 -0.03 2.70 -23.32
N LEU A 37 0.97 3.17 -22.54
CA LEU A 37 2.38 3.12 -22.95
C LEU A 37 3.00 1.73 -22.86
N GLY A 38 2.37 0.84 -22.08
CA GLY A 38 2.86 -0.49 -21.77
C GLY A 38 2.88 -1.44 -22.98
N PRO A 39 3.43 -2.66 -22.78
CA PRO A 39 3.67 -3.61 -23.86
C PRO A 39 2.41 -4.15 -24.51
N TYR A 40 1.26 -4.04 -23.84
CA TYR A 40 0.00 -4.60 -24.33
C TYR A 40 -0.82 -3.66 -25.23
N VAL A 41 -0.48 -2.36 -25.29
CA VAL A 41 -1.21 -1.37 -26.11
C VAL A 41 -0.28 -0.72 -27.15
N LEU A 42 0.52 0.26 -26.74
CA LEU A 42 1.40 0.98 -27.68
C LEU A 42 2.83 0.46 -27.73
N ASN A 43 3.23 -0.32 -26.73
CA ASN A 43 4.59 -0.87 -26.60
C ASN A 43 5.72 0.19 -26.80
N LEU A 44 5.53 1.37 -26.21
CA LEU A 44 6.48 2.49 -26.31
C LEU A 44 7.54 2.47 -25.21
N LEU A 45 7.42 1.56 -24.24
CA LEU A 45 8.36 1.42 -23.15
C LEU A 45 9.47 0.43 -23.53
N ASP A 46 10.70 0.90 -23.35
CA ASP A 46 11.89 0.07 -23.55
C ASP A 46 11.89 -1.11 -22.54
N PRO A 47 12.18 -2.35 -22.98
CA PRO A 47 12.25 -3.51 -22.08
C PRO A 47 13.17 -3.33 -20.88
N SER A 48 14.23 -2.53 -21.02
CA SER A 48 15.14 -2.20 -19.92
C SER A 48 14.47 -1.44 -18.76
N ILE A 49 13.43 -0.64 -19.02
CA ILE A 49 12.62 0.02 -17.97
C ILE A 49 11.75 -1.00 -17.26
N LEU A 50 11.18 -1.93 -18.01
CA LEU A 50 10.34 -2.98 -17.44
C LEU A 50 11.15 -3.94 -16.56
N SER A 51 12.38 -4.26 -16.95
CA SER A 51 13.26 -5.14 -16.17
C SER A 51 13.65 -4.56 -14.80
N ILE A 52 13.86 -3.24 -14.71
CA ILE A 52 14.21 -2.54 -13.46
C ILE A 52 12.99 -1.96 -12.72
N SER A 53 11.77 -2.29 -13.16
CA SER A 53 10.55 -1.71 -12.57
C SER A 53 10.33 -2.11 -11.11
N SER A 54 10.80 -3.29 -10.69
CA SER A 54 10.73 -3.74 -9.31
C SER A 54 11.63 -2.90 -8.39
N GLU A 55 12.85 -2.65 -8.82
CA GLU A 55 13.82 -1.83 -8.08
C GLU A 55 13.34 -0.37 -7.97
N LEU A 56 12.79 0.18 -9.07
CA LEU A 56 12.21 1.52 -9.06
C LEU A 56 11.03 1.64 -8.09
N ARG A 57 10.18 0.60 -8.00
CA ARG A 57 9.09 0.56 -7.01
C ARG A 57 9.61 0.50 -5.59
N GLN A 58 10.63 -0.31 -5.31
CA GLN A 58 11.26 -0.38 -4.00
C GLN A 58 11.89 0.96 -3.60
N MET A 59 12.61 1.62 -4.51
CA MET A 59 13.16 2.96 -4.27
C MET A 59 12.05 3.96 -3.95
N ALA A 60 10.97 3.96 -4.73
CA ALA A 60 9.83 4.84 -4.48
C ALA A 60 9.19 4.58 -3.11
N LEU A 61 9.03 3.32 -2.71
CA LEU A 61 8.52 2.93 -1.40
C LEU A 61 9.43 3.44 -0.27
N ILE A 62 10.75 3.25 -0.38
CA ILE A 62 11.72 3.75 0.61
C ILE A 62 11.61 5.26 0.76
N ILE A 63 11.54 6.01 -0.34
CA ILE A 63 11.40 7.48 -0.31
C ILE A 63 10.09 7.89 0.38
N ILE A 64 8.99 7.21 0.09
CA ILE A 64 7.69 7.50 0.70
C ILE A 64 7.71 7.21 2.20
N LEU A 65 8.24 6.06 2.61
CA LEU A 65 8.35 5.68 4.02
C LEU A 65 9.31 6.61 4.79
N LEU A 66 10.43 7.00 4.18
CA LEU A 66 11.35 7.97 4.77
C LEU A 66 10.66 9.33 4.99
N LYS A 67 9.93 9.82 3.99
CA LYS A 67 9.15 11.04 4.10
C LYS A 67 8.08 10.93 5.20
N ALA A 68 7.39 9.79 5.29
CA ALA A 68 6.43 9.51 6.35
C ALA A 68 7.09 9.56 7.74
N GLY A 69 8.20 8.85 7.92
CA GLY A 69 8.93 8.82 9.17
C GLY A 69 9.43 10.20 9.61
N LEU A 70 9.96 10.99 8.69
CA LEU A 70 10.43 12.35 8.96
C LEU A 70 9.29 13.35 9.28
N SER A 71 8.08 13.09 8.79
CA SER A 71 6.91 13.93 9.06
C SER A 71 6.21 13.59 10.38
N LEU A 72 6.51 12.43 10.99
CA LEU A 72 5.95 12.02 12.26
C LEU A 72 6.67 12.70 13.44
N ASN A 73 5.89 13.37 14.29
CA ASN A 73 6.40 13.91 15.55
C ASN A 73 6.31 12.84 16.65
N LEU A 74 7.44 12.51 17.28
CA LEU A 74 7.52 11.51 18.35
C LEU A 74 6.58 11.79 19.53
N SER A 75 6.35 13.06 19.85
CA SER A 75 5.42 13.45 20.93
C SER A 75 3.97 13.13 20.57
N ASP A 76 3.59 13.32 19.30
CA ASP A 76 2.25 13.00 18.83
C ASP A 76 2.06 11.48 18.68
N LEU A 77 3.12 10.78 18.26
CA LEU A 77 3.11 9.31 18.19
C LEU A 77 2.91 8.68 19.59
N LYS A 78 3.53 9.23 20.64
CA LYS A 78 3.29 8.78 22.03
C LYS A 78 1.84 8.98 22.48
N LYS A 79 1.19 10.07 22.05
CA LYS A 79 -0.24 10.33 22.36
C LYS A 79 -1.18 9.36 21.67
N VAL A 80 -0.87 8.92 20.45
CA VAL A 80 -1.73 8.05 19.65
C VAL A 80 -1.32 6.58 19.70
N GLY A 81 -0.36 6.19 20.55
CA GLY A 81 0.24 4.85 20.57
C GLY A 81 -0.78 3.69 20.63
N ARG A 82 -1.62 3.61 21.66
CA ARG A 82 -2.66 2.57 21.76
C ARG A 82 -3.69 2.62 20.63
N PRO A 83 -4.32 3.76 20.34
CA PRO A 83 -5.22 3.88 19.19
C PRO A 83 -4.57 3.53 17.86
N ALA A 84 -3.26 3.84 17.65
CA ALA A 84 -2.55 3.49 16.42
C ALA A 84 -2.41 1.97 16.25
N ILE A 85 -2.04 1.24 17.31
CA ILE A 85 -1.97 -0.23 17.29
C ILE A 85 -3.37 -0.83 17.00
N MET A 86 -4.41 -0.32 17.64
CA MET A 86 -5.76 -0.78 17.36
C MET A 86 -6.17 -0.49 15.91
N MET A 87 -5.78 0.67 15.37
CA MET A 87 -6.08 1.06 14.00
C MET A 87 -5.33 0.21 12.97
N SER A 88 -4.16 -0.32 13.29
CA SER A 88 -3.41 -1.22 12.41
C SER A 88 -3.95 -2.65 12.41
N CYS A 89 -4.39 -3.17 13.57
CA CYS A 89 -4.77 -4.58 13.69
C CYS A 89 -6.26 -4.83 13.45
N VAL A 90 -7.14 -3.96 13.98
CA VAL A 90 -8.59 -4.23 14.00
C VAL A 90 -9.21 -4.20 12.59
N PRO A 91 -9.01 -3.17 11.75
CA PRO A 91 -9.58 -3.15 10.40
C PRO A 91 -9.12 -4.33 9.56
N ALA A 92 -7.82 -4.60 9.51
CA ALA A 92 -7.25 -5.71 8.76
C ALA A 92 -7.80 -7.07 9.24
N SER A 93 -7.93 -7.26 10.57
CA SER A 93 -8.52 -8.49 11.12
C SER A 93 -9.97 -8.69 10.69
N PHE A 94 -10.79 -7.64 10.68
CA PHE A 94 -12.18 -7.71 10.20
C PHE A 94 -12.25 -8.00 8.70
N GLU A 95 -11.36 -7.42 7.92
CA GLU A 95 -11.30 -7.66 6.47
C GLU A 95 -10.89 -9.10 6.16
N ILE A 96 -9.82 -9.60 6.80
CA ILE A 96 -9.40 -11.01 6.67
C ILE A 96 -10.53 -11.95 7.10
N LEU A 97 -11.20 -11.66 8.21
CA LEU A 97 -12.34 -12.46 8.68
C LEU A 97 -13.49 -12.46 7.67
N ALA A 98 -13.80 -11.31 7.09
CA ALA A 98 -14.85 -11.22 6.06
C ALA A 98 -14.50 -12.05 4.83
N PHE A 99 -13.26 -11.98 4.32
CA PHE A 99 -12.79 -12.84 3.23
C PHE A 99 -12.86 -14.31 3.62
N PHE A 100 -12.38 -14.68 4.78
CA PHE A 100 -12.38 -16.07 5.28
C PHE A 100 -13.78 -16.67 5.33
N LEU A 101 -14.79 -15.85 5.68
CA LEU A 101 -16.17 -16.32 5.80
C LEU A 101 -16.91 -16.31 4.45
N PHE A 102 -16.76 -15.26 3.64
CA PHE A 102 -17.58 -15.05 2.45
C PHE A 102 -16.93 -15.49 1.14
N ALA A 103 -15.59 -15.36 0.99
CA ALA A 103 -14.94 -15.69 -0.26
C ALA A 103 -15.08 -17.17 -0.70
N PRO A 104 -15.09 -18.15 0.22
CA PRO A 104 -15.34 -19.55 -0.16
C PRO A 104 -16.69 -19.76 -0.86
N TYR A 105 -17.70 -19.01 -0.44
CA TYR A 105 -19.06 -19.13 -1.03
C TYR A 105 -19.21 -18.35 -2.34
N LEU A 106 -18.46 -17.26 -2.51
CA LEU A 106 -18.59 -16.37 -3.67
C LEU A 106 -17.63 -16.74 -4.80
N LEU A 107 -16.45 -17.23 -4.46
CA LEU A 107 -15.33 -17.45 -5.39
C LEU A 107 -14.91 -18.92 -5.50
N GLU A 108 -15.58 -19.84 -4.77
CA GLU A 108 -15.29 -21.27 -4.75
C GLU A 108 -13.83 -21.61 -4.41
N VAL A 109 -13.19 -20.79 -3.58
CA VAL A 109 -11.82 -20.95 -3.10
C VAL A 109 -11.78 -21.63 -1.74
N SER A 110 -10.65 -22.24 -1.38
CA SER A 110 -10.46 -22.82 -0.05
C SER A 110 -10.43 -21.71 1.02
N ARG A 111 -10.70 -22.07 2.29
CA ARG A 111 -10.67 -21.11 3.40
C ARG A 111 -9.29 -20.50 3.62
N ILE A 112 -8.23 -21.27 3.38
CA ILE A 112 -6.85 -20.76 3.53
C ILE A 112 -6.54 -19.77 2.42
N GLU A 113 -6.90 -20.06 1.18
CA GLU A 113 -6.77 -19.13 0.06
C GLU A 113 -7.57 -17.84 0.31
N ALA A 114 -8.79 -17.96 0.84
CA ALA A 114 -9.61 -16.82 1.23
C ALA A 114 -8.92 -15.95 2.30
N ALA A 115 -8.25 -16.57 3.30
CA ALA A 115 -7.48 -15.84 4.31
C ALA A 115 -6.25 -15.13 3.70
N VAL A 116 -5.54 -15.79 2.76
CA VAL A 116 -4.44 -15.18 1.99
C VAL A 116 -4.95 -13.97 1.20
N MET A 117 -6.07 -14.12 0.48
CA MET A 117 -6.69 -13.00 -0.25
C MET A 117 -7.06 -11.84 0.67
N GLY A 118 -7.68 -12.14 1.82
CA GLY A 118 -8.02 -11.13 2.82
C GLY A 118 -6.80 -10.41 3.37
N ALA A 119 -5.70 -11.10 3.61
CA ALA A 119 -4.45 -10.48 4.05
C ALA A 119 -3.85 -9.55 2.98
N VAL A 120 -3.85 -9.97 1.71
CA VAL A 120 -3.32 -9.14 0.60
C VAL A 120 -4.15 -7.89 0.38
N LEU A 121 -5.48 -7.99 0.44
CA LEU A 121 -6.39 -6.89 0.16
C LEU A 121 -6.59 -5.97 1.36
N GLY A 122 -6.45 -6.50 2.58
CA GLY A 122 -6.56 -5.74 3.82
C GLY A 122 -5.38 -4.81 4.11
N ALA A 123 -4.28 -4.92 3.36
CA ALA A 123 -3.13 -4.03 3.50
C ALA A 123 -3.43 -2.61 3.00
N VAL A 124 -3.21 -1.63 3.86
CA VAL A 124 -3.40 -0.21 3.51
C VAL A 124 -2.11 0.37 2.95
N SER A 125 -2.14 0.84 1.71
CA SER A 125 -0.94 1.40 1.06
C SER A 125 -0.49 2.74 1.68
N PRO A 126 0.68 2.82 2.33
CA PRO A 126 1.25 4.07 2.84
C PRO A 126 1.47 5.09 1.73
N ALA A 127 1.75 4.63 0.51
CA ALA A 127 1.97 5.50 -0.64
C ALA A 127 0.78 6.40 -0.98
N VAL A 128 -0.43 5.96 -0.66
CA VAL A 128 -1.67 6.72 -0.86
C VAL A 128 -2.04 7.53 0.38
N VAL A 129 -1.91 6.92 1.56
CA VAL A 129 -2.34 7.51 2.83
C VAL A 129 -1.44 8.65 3.25
N VAL A 130 -0.12 8.46 3.23
CA VAL A 130 0.85 9.43 3.76
C VAL A 130 0.76 10.80 3.09
N PRO A 131 0.78 10.92 1.75
CA PRO A 131 0.68 12.23 1.10
C PRO A 131 -0.62 12.97 1.45
N ARG A 132 -1.70 12.21 1.65
CA ARG A 132 -3.01 12.78 2.01
C ARG A 132 -3.03 13.29 3.45
N MET A 133 -2.45 12.52 4.36
CA MET A 133 -2.36 12.92 5.78
C MET A 133 -1.43 14.12 5.97
N VAL A 134 -0.31 14.17 5.26
CA VAL A 134 0.59 15.33 5.24
C VAL A 134 -0.17 16.58 4.75
N GLN A 135 -0.94 16.46 3.66
CA GLN A 135 -1.77 17.56 3.17
C GLN A 135 -2.79 18.05 4.21
N PHE A 136 -3.40 17.14 4.97
CA PHE A 136 -4.32 17.49 6.06
C PHE A 136 -3.60 18.19 7.21
N MET A 137 -2.38 17.75 7.54
CA MET A 137 -1.55 18.41 8.55
C MET A 137 -1.19 19.85 8.13
N ASP A 138 -0.76 20.04 6.89
CA ASP A 138 -0.42 21.36 6.33
C ASP A 138 -1.64 22.29 6.32
N SER A 139 -2.82 21.74 6.03
CA SER A 139 -4.09 22.47 6.04
C SER A 139 -4.73 22.58 7.43
N ARG A 140 -4.09 22.06 8.47
CA ARG A 140 -4.54 22.01 9.88
C ARG A 140 -5.88 21.30 10.10
N TYR A 141 -6.26 20.39 9.20
CA TYR A 141 -7.46 19.57 9.37
C TYR A 141 -7.19 18.39 10.32
N GLY A 142 -7.99 18.26 11.38
CA GLY A 142 -7.91 17.17 12.35
C GLY A 142 -6.67 17.15 13.24
N THR A 143 -5.84 18.20 13.19
CA THR A 143 -4.56 18.28 13.93
C THR A 143 -4.73 18.43 15.44
N GLN A 144 -5.85 19.03 15.89
CA GLN A 144 -6.14 19.18 17.32
C GLN A 144 -6.22 17.85 18.08
N LYS A 145 -6.72 16.81 17.44
CA LYS A 145 -6.83 15.45 17.99
C LYS A 145 -5.77 14.50 17.42
N SER A 146 -4.75 15.01 16.73
CA SER A 146 -3.68 14.23 16.10
C SER A 146 -4.22 13.12 15.18
N ILE A 147 -5.36 13.34 14.50
CA ILE A 147 -6.00 12.34 13.63
C ILE A 147 -5.11 11.97 12.44
N PRO A 148 -4.50 12.92 11.69
CA PRO A 148 -3.60 12.55 10.58
C PRO A 148 -2.41 11.71 11.06
N GLN A 149 -1.83 12.05 12.21
CA GLN A 149 -0.72 11.31 12.82
C GLN A 149 -1.15 9.90 13.22
N LEU A 150 -2.36 9.76 13.80
CA LEU A 150 -2.95 8.47 14.15
C LEU A 150 -3.09 7.58 12.91
N VAL A 151 -3.65 8.11 11.83
CA VAL A 151 -3.86 7.37 10.58
C VAL A 151 -2.54 6.97 9.94
N MET A 152 -1.53 7.87 9.94
CA MET A 152 -0.19 7.56 9.42
C MET A 152 0.49 6.46 10.23
N ALA A 153 0.44 6.55 11.56
CA ALA A 153 1.02 5.55 12.44
C ALA A 153 0.32 4.20 12.29
N GLY A 154 -1.02 4.19 12.21
CA GLY A 154 -1.81 2.99 11.97
C GLY A 154 -1.45 2.31 10.65
N ALA A 155 -1.42 3.06 9.56
CA ALA A 155 -1.07 2.55 8.24
C ALA A 155 0.37 2.02 8.11
N SER A 156 1.32 2.56 8.90
CA SER A 156 2.69 2.04 8.92
C SER A 156 2.85 0.76 9.72
N CYS A 157 2.06 0.59 10.79
CA CYS A 157 2.07 -0.64 11.60
C CYS A 157 1.23 -1.75 10.97
N ASP A 158 0.21 -1.39 10.18
CA ASP A 158 -0.66 -2.31 9.46
C ASP A 158 0.13 -3.22 8.50
N ASP A 159 1.06 -2.67 7.75
CA ASP A 159 1.92 -3.43 6.83
C ASP A 159 2.64 -4.58 7.55
N ILE A 160 3.20 -4.33 8.74
CA ILE A 160 3.91 -5.36 9.51
C ILE A 160 2.93 -6.46 9.94
N PHE A 161 1.77 -6.07 10.46
CA PHE A 161 0.74 -7.01 10.92
C PHE A 161 0.24 -7.90 9.78
N VAL A 162 -0.08 -7.28 8.63
CA VAL A 162 -0.60 -7.98 7.45
C VAL A 162 0.46 -8.88 6.81
N ILE A 163 1.72 -8.45 6.69
CA ILE A 163 2.81 -9.28 6.15
C ILE A 163 3.00 -10.55 6.99
N VAL A 164 2.97 -10.42 8.32
CA VAL A 164 3.08 -11.56 9.24
C VAL A 164 1.93 -12.56 9.02
N LEU A 165 0.70 -12.08 8.94
CA LEU A 165 -0.46 -12.94 8.68
C LEU A 165 -0.42 -13.56 7.28
N PHE A 166 -0.07 -12.78 6.26
CA PHE A 166 0.07 -13.25 4.90
C PHE A 166 1.09 -14.39 4.77
N THR A 167 2.30 -14.20 5.31
CA THR A 167 3.34 -15.24 5.29
C THR A 167 2.91 -16.51 6.02
N THR A 168 2.19 -16.35 7.13
CA THR A 168 1.63 -17.48 7.89
C THR A 168 0.61 -18.25 7.06
N PHE A 169 -0.37 -17.56 6.46
CA PHE A 169 -1.39 -18.20 5.65
C PHE A 169 -0.83 -18.84 4.37
N VAL A 170 0.16 -18.23 3.73
CA VAL A 170 0.85 -18.81 2.57
C VAL A 170 1.60 -20.08 2.96
N SER A 171 2.31 -20.10 4.10
CA SER A 171 2.98 -21.30 4.61
C SER A 171 1.97 -22.43 4.88
N MET A 172 0.82 -22.11 5.48
CA MET A 172 -0.27 -23.07 5.69
C MET A 172 -0.84 -23.60 4.37
N ALA A 173 -1.00 -22.74 3.37
CA ALA A 173 -1.50 -23.11 2.03
C ALA A 173 -0.54 -24.07 1.31
N GLN A 174 0.76 -23.93 1.52
CA GLN A 174 1.81 -24.78 0.96
C GLN A 174 2.05 -26.09 1.73
N GLY A 175 1.25 -26.36 2.76
CA GLY A 175 1.39 -27.58 3.59
C GLY A 175 2.54 -27.54 4.59
N GLY A 176 3.12 -26.36 4.82
CA GLY A 176 4.16 -26.13 5.82
C GLY A 176 3.59 -26.12 7.24
N GLN A 177 4.39 -26.62 8.21
CA GLN A 177 4.09 -26.40 9.62
C GLN A 177 4.50 -24.97 9.98
N VAL A 178 3.58 -24.24 10.61
CA VAL A 178 3.85 -22.88 11.10
C VAL A 178 4.80 -22.97 12.28
N HIS A 179 6.06 -22.61 12.09
CA HIS A 179 7.00 -22.44 13.19
C HIS A 179 6.94 -20.98 13.67
N ILE A 180 6.79 -20.79 14.99
CA ILE A 180 6.82 -19.45 15.62
C ILE A 180 8.12 -18.69 15.30
N MET A 181 9.20 -19.42 14.99
CA MET A 181 10.49 -18.85 14.57
C MET A 181 10.44 -18.13 13.20
N ASP A 182 9.47 -18.44 12.35
CA ASP A 182 9.32 -17.78 11.05
C ASP A 182 8.88 -16.30 11.21
N PHE A 183 8.29 -15.97 12.38
CA PHE A 183 7.93 -14.60 12.74
C PHE A 183 9.12 -13.72 13.15
N VAL A 184 10.23 -14.32 13.55
CA VAL A 184 11.42 -13.60 14.07
C VAL A 184 12.45 -13.36 12.96
N ASN A 185 12.44 -14.13 11.89
CA ASN A 185 13.40 -14.10 10.80
C ASN A 185 12.89 -13.36 9.54
N ILE A 186 11.93 -12.46 9.69
CA ILE A 186 11.53 -11.59 8.57
C ILE A 186 12.61 -10.51 8.40
N PRO A 187 13.28 -10.44 7.22
CA PRO A 187 14.35 -9.49 6.95
C PRO A 187 13.87 -8.04 6.89
#